data_7312a3b55feecaa5c8255948347bc0b8
#
_entry.id   7312a3b55feecaa5c8255948347bc0b8
#
_cell.length_a   1.000
_cell.length_b   1.000
_cell.length_c   1.000
_cell.angle_alpha   90.00
_cell.angle_beta   90.00
_cell.angle_gamma   90.00
#
_symmetry.space_group_name_H-M   'P 1'
#
loop_
_entity.id
_entity.type
_entity.pdbx_description
1 polymer ?
#
loop_
_entity_poly.entity_id
_entity_poly.type
_entity_poly.pdbx_seq_one_letter_code
_entity_poly.pdbx_strand_id
1 'polypeptide(L)'
;MDTITVEKRNEQLKAKQLRRKGIVPCCIFGGSLPNSISIQLDEKSAEKLLRKLRLGSKIQLKLEDQTIITQIKDSRRCFADNKIEYIDFQALNPKTKVNSVAHVILENTDYVTGVLDKLLMEIPYASLPEDMIDTVTVDLEGKPVGTIITVGDIPEFLSDHIDLQVETDSIVLRIAEKRNAAAQDTEQAAE
;
A
#
# COMPACT_ATOMS: atom_id res chain seq x y z
N MET A 1 -11.79 -12.23 2.67
CA MET A 1 -11.15 -11.33 3.65
C MET A 1 -10.35 -12.18 4.63
N ASP A 2 -9.09 -11.82 4.85
CA ASP A 2 -8.23 -12.57 5.78
C ASP A 2 -8.57 -12.24 7.23
N THR A 3 -8.46 -13.24 8.10
CA THR A 3 -8.68 -13.08 9.55
C THR A 3 -7.42 -13.42 10.31
N ILE A 4 -7.01 -12.55 11.20
CA ILE A 4 -5.85 -12.76 12.09
C ILE A 4 -6.29 -12.61 13.55
N THR A 5 -5.82 -13.53 14.39
CA THR A 5 -6.01 -13.44 15.84
C THR A 5 -4.91 -12.57 16.43
N VAL A 6 -5.32 -11.60 17.23
CA VAL A 6 -4.44 -10.66 17.93
C VAL A 6 -4.71 -10.71 19.43
N GLU A 7 -3.72 -10.30 20.21
CA GLU A 7 -3.81 -10.26 21.66
C GLU A 7 -3.76 -8.82 22.17
N LYS A 8 -4.34 -8.54 23.33
CA LYS A 8 -4.12 -7.28 24.02
C LYS A 8 -2.65 -7.12 24.37
N ARG A 9 -2.12 -5.94 24.14
CA ARG A 9 -0.73 -5.64 24.46
C ARG A 9 -0.46 -5.74 25.96
N ASN A 10 0.66 -6.36 26.30
CA ASN A 10 1.17 -6.32 27.65
C ASN A 10 1.72 -4.92 27.97
N GLU A 11 0.97 -4.14 28.77
CA GLU A 11 1.31 -2.76 29.12
C GLU A 11 2.54 -2.65 30.04
N GLN A 12 2.90 -3.71 30.75
CA GLN A 12 4.09 -3.75 31.62
C GLN A 12 5.40 -3.74 30.82
N LEU A 13 5.34 -4.10 29.53
CA LEU A 13 6.52 -4.20 28.67
C LEU A 13 6.60 -2.99 27.71
N LYS A 14 7.78 -2.39 27.64
CA LYS A 14 8.07 -1.36 26.63
C LYS A 14 8.14 -1.99 25.23
N ALA A 15 7.81 -1.23 24.19
CA ALA A 15 7.82 -1.71 22.80
C ALA A 15 9.15 -2.38 22.39
N LYS A 16 10.29 -1.82 22.84
CA LYS A 16 11.63 -2.41 22.60
C LYS A 16 11.80 -3.79 23.22
N GLN A 17 11.19 -4.03 24.40
CA GLN A 17 11.24 -5.34 25.09
C GLN A 17 10.35 -6.36 24.38
N LEU A 18 9.16 -5.95 23.90
CA LEU A 18 8.29 -6.80 23.09
C LEU A 18 9.00 -7.25 21.81
N ARG A 19 9.59 -6.31 21.05
CA ARG A 19 10.32 -6.63 19.81
C ARG A 19 11.50 -7.58 20.04
N ARG A 20 12.21 -7.46 21.15
CA ARG A 20 13.27 -8.42 21.52
C ARG A 20 12.76 -9.85 21.79
N LYS A 21 11.49 -9.96 22.16
CA LYS A 21 10.80 -11.26 22.37
C LYS A 21 10.13 -11.79 21.09
N GLY A 22 10.32 -11.15 19.94
CA GLY A 22 9.65 -11.51 18.69
C GLY A 22 8.15 -11.14 18.67
N ILE A 23 7.77 -10.07 19.40
CA ILE A 23 6.41 -9.58 19.45
C ILE A 23 6.36 -8.17 18.86
N VAL A 24 5.49 -7.97 17.88
CA VAL A 24 5.27 -6.69 17.22
C VAL A 24 4.15 -5.93 17.93
N PRO A 25 4.43 -4.73 18.47
CA PRO A 25 3.38 -3.88 19.02
C PRO A 25 2.53 -3.30 17.89
N CYS A 26 1.22 -3.32 18.05
CA CYS A 26 0.25 -2.82 17.08
C CYS A 26 -0.80 -1.96 17.78
N CYS A 27 -1.52 -1.17 17.01
CA CYS A 27 -2.62 -0.34 17.50
C CYS A 27 -3.83 -0.45 16.58
N ILE A 28 -5.03 -0.48 17.15
CA ILE A 28 -6.30 -0.32 16.41
C ILE A 28 -6.90 1.01 16.84
N PHE A 29 -7.23 1.87 15.87
CA PHE A 29 -7.82 3.18 16.12
C PHE A 29 -8.89 3.55 15.09
N GLY A 30 -9.67 4.56 15.40
CA GLY A 30 -10.70 5.10 14.50
C GLY A 30 -11.97 4.26 14.41
N GLY A 31 -12.75 4.45 13.33
CA GLY A 31 -14.06 3.82 13.17
C GLY A 31 -15.06 4.25 14.25
N SER A 32 -15.72 3.28 14.84
CA SER A 32 -16.68 3.49 15.94
C SER A 32 -16.05 3.26 17.32
N LEU A 33 -14.74 3.11 17.41
CA LEU A 33 -14.05 2.87 18.67
C LEU A 33 -13.94 4.16 19.48
N PRO A 34 -14.32 4.17 20.77
CA PRO A 34 -14.20 5.34 21.64
C PRO A 34 -12.74 5.70 21.93
N ASN A 35 -11.88 4.71 22.01
CA ASN A 35 -10.43 4.85 22.25
C ASN A 35 -9.63 3.87 21.39
N SER A 36 -8.37 4.18 21.18
CA SER A 36 -7.44 3.25 20.52
C SER A 36 -7.17 2.03 21.41
N ILE A 37 -7.05 0.87 20.78
CA ILE A 37 -6.78 -0.40 21.45
C ILE A 37 -5.34 -0.81 21.12
N SER A 38 -4.51 -0.91 22.17
CA SER A 38 -3.16 -1.44 22.03
C SER A 38 -3.21 -2.96 21.96
N ILE A 39 -2.68 -3.52 20.86
CA ILE A 39 -2.61 -4.96 20.62
C ILE A 39 -1.18 -5.39 20.32
N GLN A 40 -0.96 -6.69 20.27
CA GLN A 40 0.31 -7.29 19.92
C GLN A 40 0.12 -8.50 19.01
N LEU A 41 1.10 -8.71 18.14
CA LEU A 41 1.18 -9.82 17.20
C LEU A 41 2.53 -10.51 17.32
N ASP A 42 2.59 -11.81 17.11
CA ASP A 42 3.88 -12.47 16.94
C ASP A 42 4.54 -12.06 15.62
N GLU A 43 5.88 -12.00 15.60
CA GLU A 43 6.66 -11.54 14.46
C GLU A 43 6.39 -12.36 13.19
N LYS A 44 6.20 -13.69 13.32
CA LYS A 44 5.91 -14.56 12.18
C LYS A 44 4.56 -14.27 11.54
N SER A 45 3.53 -14.03 12.34
CA SER A 45 2.19 -13.65 11.86
C SER A 45 2.20 -12.26 11.23
N ALA A 46 2.91 -11.31 11.82
CA ALA A 46 3.10 -9.98 11.27
C ALA A 46 3.86 -10.01 9.93
N GLU A 47 4.92 -10.81 9.81
CA GLU A 47 5.65 -11.05 8.57
C GLU A 47 4.75 -11.64 7.48
N LYS A 48 4.00 -12.69 7.81
CA LYS A 48 3.06 -13.34 6.88
C LYS A 48 1.99 -12.36 6.40
N LEU A 49 1.49 -11.50 7.32
CA LEU A 49 0.53 -10.47 7.03
C LEU A 49 1.06 -9.48 5.98
N LEU A 50 2.21 -8.85 6.23
CA LEU A 50 2.79 -7.83 5.36
C LEU A 50 3.38 -8.38 4.05
N ARG A 51 3.57 -9.71 3.93
CA ARG A 51 3.87 -10.34 2.64
C ARG A 51 2.64 -10.47 1.75
N LYS A 52 1.48 -10.68 2.35
CA LYS A 52 0.23 -10.96 1.64
C LYS A 52 -0.58 -9.69 1.39
N LEU A 53 -0.61 -8.79 2.37
CA LEU A 53 -1.40 -7.57 2.34
C LEU A 53 -0.50 -6.34 2.34
N ARG A 54 -1.02 -5.26 1.77
CA ARG A 54 -0.33 -3.96 1.63
C ARG A 54 -1.04 -2.89 2.46
N LEU A 55 -0.49 -1.68 2.48
CA LEU A 55 -1.18 -0.53 3.04
C LEU A 55 -2.53 -0.33 2.35
N GLY A 56 -3.56 0.00 3.11
CA GLY A 56 -4.93 0.13 2.60
C GLY A 56 -5.73 -1.17 2.55
N SER A 57 -5.09 -2.35 2.57
CA SER A 57 -5.82 -3.63 2.48
C SER A 57 -6.71 -3.88 3.69
N LYS A 58 -7.92 -4.40 3.43
CA LYS A 58 -8.88 -4.79 4.47
C LYS A 58 -8.50 -6.11 5.12
N ILE A 59 -8.63 -6.13 6.46
CA ILE A 59 -8.37 -7.33 7.27
C ILE A 59 -9.33 -7.40 8.46
N GLN A 60 -9.68 -8.60 8.84
CA GLN A 60 -10.40 -8.89 10.08
C GLN A 60 -9.41 -9.21 11.21
N LEU A 61 -9.50 -8.46 12.30
CA LEU A 61 -8.75 -8.73 13.53
C LEU A 61 -9.67 -9.38 14.55
N LYS A 62 -9.32 -10.57 15.01
CA LYS A 62 -10.02 -11.26 16.09
C LYS A 62 -9.26 -10.98 17.40
N LEU A 63 -9.87 -10.16 18.25
CA LEU A 63 -9.37 -9.83 19.58
C LEU A 63 -10.29 -10.47 20.63
N GLU A 64 -9.82 -11.51 21.32
CA GLU A 64 -10.66 -12.30 22.25
C GLU A 64 -11.94 -12.80 21.53
N ASP A 65 -13.12 -12.36 21.98
CA ASP A 65 -14.41 -12.72 21.40
C ASP A 65 -14.93 -11.69 20.38
N GLN A 66 -14.20 -10.61 20.15
CA GLN A 66 -14.61 -9.54 19.23
C GLN A 66 -13.88 -9.64 17.90
N THR A 67 -14.63 -9.44 16.83
CA THR A 67 -14.07 -9.35 15.47
C THR A 67 -14.23 -7.90 14.98
N ILE A 68 -13.12 -7.25 14.65
CA ILE A 68 -13.07 -5.86 14.20
C ILE A 68 -12.59 -5.85 12.75
N ILE A 69 -13.37 -5.24 11.86
CA ILE A 69 -12.95 -5.02 10.47
C ILE A 69 -12.06 -3.78 10.44
N THR A 70 -10.88 -3.93 9.90
CA THR A 70 -9.86 -2.88 9.86
C THR A 70 -9.20 -2.81 8.49
N GLN A 71 -8.46 -1.74 8.23
CA GLN A 71 -7.46 -1.65 7.16
C GLN A 71 -6.07 -1.47 7.78
N ILE A 72 -5.04 -1.93 7.07
CA ILE A 72 -3.65 -1.62 7.42
C ILE A 72 -3.40 -0.16 7.06
N LYS A 73 -3.20 0.69 8.07
CA LYS A 73 -3.03 2.14 7.86
C LYS A 73 -1.57 2.53 7.73
N ASP A 74 -0.72 1.95 8.56
CA ASP A 74 0.72 2.19 8.52
C ASP A 74 1.47 0.97 9.03
N SER A 75 2.70 0.80 8.54
CA SER A 75 3.62 -0.21 9.02
C SER A 75 5.06 0.25 8.81
N ARG A 76 5.91 -0.02 9.78
CA ARG A 76 7.30 0.37 9.70
C ARG A 76 8.23 -0.81 9.94
N ARG A 77 9.31 -0.85 9.15
CA ARG A 77 10.44 -1.76 9.34
C ARG A 77 11.68 -0.99 9.75
N CYS A 78 12.46 -1.60 10.63
CA CYS A 78 13.77 -1.09 11.02
C CYS A 78 14.75 -1.25 9.85
N PHE A 79 15.49 -0.19 9.52
CA PHE A 79 16.48 -0.23 8.42
C PHE A 79 17.66 -1.15 8.70
N ALA A 80 18.02 -1.36 9.98
CA ALA A 80 19.22 -2.10 10.35
C ALA A 80 19.05 -3.63 10.23
N ASP A 81 17.90 -4.15 10.65
CA ASP A 81 17.66 -5.61 10.74
C ASP A 81 16.39 -6.04 9.99
N ASN A 82 15.75 -5.13 9.26
CA ASN A 82 14.53 -5.32 8.48
C ASN A 82 13.33 -5.87 9.29
N LYS A 83 13.41 -5.83 10.62
CA LYS A 83 12.32 -6.28 11.49
C LYS A 83 11.18 -5.28 11.54
N ILE A 84 9.97 -5.78 11.70
CA ILE A 84 8.78 -4.94 11.82
C ILE A 84 8.82 -4.21 13.17
N GLU A 85 8.76 -2.89 13.13
CA GLU A 85 8.73 -2.05 14.32
C GLU A 85 7.33 -1.92 14.91
N TYR A 86 6.33 -1.71 14.05
CA TYR A 86 4.91 -1.62 14.41
C TYR A 86 4.02 -1.84 13.19
N ILE A 87 2.74 -2.08 13.44
CA ILE A 87 1.67 -2.07 12.45
C ILE A 87 0.47 -1.36 13.07
N ASP A 88 -0.04 -0.36 12.37
CA ASP A 88 -1.21 0.39 12.79
C ASP A 88 -2.43 0.02 11.93
N PHE A 89 -3.53 -0.29 12.59
CA PHE A 89 -4.79 -0.67 11.98
C PHE A 89 -5.85 0.41 12.22
N GLN A 90 -6.53 0.83 11.18
CA GLN A 90 -7.69 1.70 11.28
C GLN A 90 -8.97 0.87 11.23
N ALA A 91 -9.78 0.93 12.29
CA ALA A 91 -11.10 0.30 12.30
C ALA A 91 -12.01 0.96 11.27
N LEU A 92 -12.79 0.16 10.57
CA LEU A 92 -13.69 0.60 9.51
C LEU A 92 -15.12 0.72 10.03
N ASN A 93 -15.78 1.83 9.71
CA ASN A 93 -17.20 2.02 9.94
C ASN A 93 -17.92 1.96 8.56
N PRO A 94 -18.90 1.07 8.37
CA PRO A 94 -19.59 0.92 7.07
C PRO A 94 -20.22 2.21 6.53
N LYS A 95 -20.53 3.17 7.40
CA LYS A 95 -21.23 4.42 7.05
C LYS A 95 -20.29 5.61 6.83
N THR A 96 -19.00 5.44 6.96
CA THR A 96 -18.05 6.55 6.89
C THR A 96 -16.99 6.27 5.82
N LYS A 97 -16.79 7.24 4.92
CA LYS A 97 -15.69 7.16 3.96
C LYS A 97 -14.35 7.16 4.70
N VAL A 98 -13.44 6.33 4.24
CA VAL A 98 -12.08 6.22 4.77
C VAL A 98 -11.06 6.42 3.68
N ASN A 99 -9.97 7.07 4.04
CA ASN A 99 -8.85 7.26 3.13
C ASN A 99 -8.04 5.97 3.07
N SER A 100 -7.88 5.46 1.86
CA SER A 100 -7.09 4.29 1.54
C SER A 100 -6.15 4.56 0.38
N VAL A 101 -5.37 3.55 0.02
CA VAL A 101 -4.42 3.60 -1.09
C VAL A 101 -4.61 2.36 -1.94
N ALA A 102 -4.78 2.54 -3.25
CA ALA A 102 -4.79 1.47 -4.23
C ALA A 102 -3.40 1.31 -4.85
N HIS A 103 -2.90 0.09 -4.91
CA HIS A 103 -1.59 -0.21 -5.50
C HIS A 103 -1.75 -0.57 -6.97
N VAL A 104 -0.94 0.05 -7.82
CA VAL A 104 -0.91 -0.25 -9.25
C VAL A 104 0.00 -1.44 -9.50
N ILE A 105 -0.54 -2.50 -10.10
CA ILE A 105 0.18 -3.67 -10.57
C ILE A 105 0.31 -3.58 -12.08
N LEU A 106 1.52 -3.72 -12.59
CA LEU A 106 1.78 -3.72 -14.03
C LEU A 106 1.90 -5.16 -14.52
N GLU A 107 1.10 -5.50 -15.53
CA GLU A 107 1.17 -6.78 -16.22
C GLU A 107 1.84 -6.62 -17.59
N ASN A 108 2.36 -7.72 -18.14
CA ASN A 108 2.98 -7.78 -19.46
C ASN A 108 4.15 -6.80 -19.66
N THR A 109 4.90 -6.52 -18.60
CA THR A 109 6.07 -5.62 -18.64
C THR A 109 7.17 -6.09 -19.56
N ASP A 110 7.28 -7.40 -19.81
CA ASP A 110 8.31 -8.02 -20.65
C ASP A 110 8.12 -7.72 -22.15
N TYR A 111 6.91 -7.34 -22.56
CA TYR A 111 6.61 -6.96 -23.95
C TYR A 111 6.94 -5.49 -24.26
N VAL A 112 7.30 -4.70 -23.25
CA VAL A 112 7.63 -3.30 -23.45
C VAL A 112 9.07 -3.13 -23.91
N THR A 113 9.26 -2.52 -25.08
CA THR A 113 10.60 -2.29 -25.67
C THR A 113 11.31 -1.05 -25.12
N GLY A 114 10.60 -0.19 -24.37
CA GLY A 114 11.10 1.05 -23.76
C GLY A 114 11.60 0.90 -22.33
N VAL A 115 11.82 2.04 -21.69
CA VAL A 115 12.08 2.17 -20.25
C VAL A 115 10.77 2.56 -19.55
N LEU A 116 10.40 1.81 -18.52
CA LEU A 116 9.20 2.10 -17.72
C LEU A 116 9.54 3.09 -16.60
N ASP A 117 9.10 4.33 -16.79
CA ASP A 117 9.13 5.35 -15.73
C ASP A 117 7.86 5.20 -14.88
N LYS A 118 8.01 4.62 -13.71
CA LYS A 118 6.92 4.42 -12.73
C LYS A 118 6.87 5.63 -11.80
N LEU A 119 5.86 6.47 -11.94
CA LEU A 119 5.75 7.75 -11.23
C LEU A 119 4.80 7.66 -10.03
N LEU A 120 3.60 7.11 -10.24
CA LEU A 120 2.58 7.00 -9.20
C LEU A 120 2.08 5.54 -9.11
N MET A 121 2.71 4.74 -8.25
CA MET A 121 2.35 3.32 -8.07
C MET A 121 1.37 3.09 -6.92
N GLU A 122 1.09 4.14 -6.14
CA GLU A 122 0.17 4.16 -5.02
C GLU A 122 -0.78 5.34 -5.20
N ILE A 123 -2.07 5.06 -5.44
CA ILE A 123 -3.08 6.07 -5.73
C ILE A 123 -3.93 6.27 -4.49
N PRO A 124 -3.81 7.44 -3.80
CA PRO A 124 -4.63 7.74 -2.63
C PRO A 124 -6.05 8.11 -3.05
N TYR A 125 -7.02 7.54 -2.38
CA TYR A 125 -8.45 7.78 -2.59
C TYR A 125 -9.24 7.65 -1.29
N ALA A 126 -10.48 8.11 -1.29
CA ALA A 126 -11.42 7.89 -0.21
C ALA A 126 -12.67 7.17 -0.74
N SER A 127 -13.13 6.16 -0.02
CA SER A 127 -14.34 5.41 -0.35
C SER A 127 -15.02 4.86 0.90
N LEU A 128 -16.23 4.33 0.72
CA LEU A 128 -16.83 3.49 1.75
C LEU A 128 -16.07 2.16 1.86
N PRO A 129 -16.09 1.50 3.03
CA PRO A 129 -15.41 0.22 3.23
C PRO A 129 -15.87 -0.90 2.26
N GLU A 130 -17.07 -0.80 1.70
CA GLU A 130 -17.59 -1.77 0.71
C GLU A 130 -16.91 -1.59 -0.65
N ASP A 131 -16.61 -0.34 -1.02
CA ASP A 131 -16.06 0.05 -2.32
C ASP A 131 -14.53 0.18 -2.34
N MET A 132 -13.85 -0.29 -1.29
CA MET A 132 -12.39 -0.20 -1.20
C MET A 132 -11.71 -1.11 -2.23
N ILE A 133 -10.75 -0.54 -2.95
CA ILE A 133 -9.90 -1.20 -3.95
C ILE A 133 -8.50 -1.38 -3.38
N ASP A 134 -8.01 -2.61 -3.30
CA ASP A 134 -6.65 -2.89 -2.81
C ASP A 134 -5.60 -2.74 -3.92
N THR A 135 -5.92 -3.25 -5.11
CA THR A 135 -5.00 -3.28 -6.26
C THR A 135 -5.74 -3.00 -7.55
N VAL A 136 -5.06 -2.32 -8.46
CA VAL A 136 -5.51 -2.07 -9.83
C VAL A 136 -4.46 -2.58 -10.78
N THR A 137 -4.89 -3.31 -11.80
CA THR A 137 -3.99 -3.90 -12.79
C THR A 137 -3.97 -3.08 -14.06
N VAL A 138 -2.78 -2.69 -14.50
CA VAL A 138 -2.56 -1.99 -15.77
C VAL A 138 -1.81 -2.91 -16.71
N ASP A 139 -2.48 -3.30 -17.80
CA ASP A 139 -1.90 -4.12 -18.85
C ASP A 139 -1.09 -3.26 -19.84
N LEU A 140 0.16 -3.67 -20.07
CA LEU A 140 1.11 -3.01 -20.97
C LEU A 140 1.26 -3.72 -22.30
N GLU A 141 0.51 -4.79 -22.58
CA GLU A 141 0.57 -5.50 -23.84
C GLU A 141 0.22 -4.57 -25.02
N GLY A 142 1.08 -4.55 -26.02
CA GLY A 142 0.90 -3.74 -27.23
C GLY A 142 1.03 -2.23 -27.05
N LYS A 143 1.43 -1.73 -25.88
CA LYS A 143 1.65 -0.30 -25.64
C LYS A 143 2.98 0.16 -26.27
N PRO A 144 2.97 1.13 -27.19
CA PRO A 144 4.20 1.63 -27.84
C PRO A 144 5.01 2.52 -26.89
N VAL A 145 6.27 2.73 -27.26
CA VAL A 145 7.12 3.76 -26.63
C VAL A 145 6.50 5.13 -26.85
N GLY A 146 6.54 5.99 -25.82
CA GLY A 146 5.87 7.28 -25.78
C GLY A 146 4.49 7.24 -25.11
N THR A 147 3.95 6.05 -24.79
CA THR A 147 2.67 5.94 -24.09
C THR A 147 2.78 6.53 -22.69
N ILE A 148 1.80 7.33 -22.32
CA ILE A 148 1.58 7.88 -20.97
C ILE A 148 0.25 7.33 -20.48
N ILE A 149 0.24 6.82 -19.26
CA ILE A 149 -0.98 6.34 -18.58
C ILE A 149 -1.21 7.23 -17.37
N THR A 150 -2.41 7.80 -17.29
CA THR A 150 -2.85 8.68 -16.19
C THR A 150 -3.81 7.95 -15.26
N VAL A 151 -4.13 8.55 -14.12
CA VAL A 151 -5.12 8.00 -13.18
C VAL A 151 -6.50 7.90 -13.84
N GLY A 152 -6.85 8.87 -14.71
CA GLY A 152 -8.11 8.89 -15.45
C GLY A 152 -8.26 7.79 -16.51
N ASP A 153 -7.15 7.14 -16.92
CA ASP A 153 -7.19 6.01 -17.85
C ASP A 153 -7.56 4.68 -17.16
N ILE A 154 -7.64 4.69 -15.82
CA ILE A 154 -7.90 3.50 -15.01
C ILE A 154 -9.40 3.45 -14.66
N PRO A 155 -10.17 2.52 -15.24
CA PRO A 155 -11.62 2.51 -15.16
C PRO A 155 -12.16 2.34 -13.73
N GLU A 156 -11.42 1.66 -12.85
CA GLU A 156 -11.81 1.42 -11.46
C GLU A 156 -11.99 2.72 -10.66
N PHE A 157 -11.25 3.78 -11.03
CA PHE A 157 -11.32 5.07 -10.36
C PHE A 157 -12.37 6.03 -10.94
N LEU A 158 -13.03 5.66 -12.03
CA LEU A 158 -14.09 6.47 -12.64
C LEU A 158 -15.46 6.28 -11.97
N SER A 159 -15.57 5.46 -10.94
CA SER A 159 -16.83 5.23 -10.24
C SER A 159 -17.15 6.38 -9.28
N ASP A 160 -18.43 6.79 -9.21
CA ASP A 160 -18.94 7.84 -8.32
C ASP A 160 -18.76 7.56 -6.82
N HIS A 161 -18.41 6.31 -6.48
CA HIS A 161 -18.21 5.88 -5.08
C HIS A 161 -16.80 6.14 -4.55
N ILE A 162 -15.87 6.52 -5.45
CA ILE A 162 -14.47 6.75 -5.14
C ILE A 162 -14.14 8.23 -5.28
N ASP A 163 -13.69 8.84 -4.20
CA ASP A 163 -13.18 10.20 -4.20
C ASP A 163 -11.65 10.15 -4.34
N LEU A 164 -11.14 10.43 -5.53
CA LEU A 164 -9.70 10.53 -5.76
C LEU A 164 -9.10 11.69 -4.95
N GLN A 165 -7.94 11.48 -4.36
CA GLN A 165 -7.17 12.50 -3.65
C GLN A 165 -5.97 13.01 -4.47
N VAL A 166 -5.94 12.65 -5.75
CA VAL A 166 -4.98 13.12 -6.75
C VAL A 166 -5.77 13.57 -7.98
N GLU A 167 -5.14 14.39 -8.80
CA GLU A 167 -5.74 14.85 -10.06
C GLU A 167 -5.82 13.68 -11.06
N THR A 168 -6.88 13.63 -11.84
CA THR A 168 -7.12 12.55 -12.82
C THR A 168 -6.10 12.53 -13.95
N ASP A 169 -5.46 13.64 -14.25
CA ASP A 169 -4.38 13.79 -15.22
C ASP A 169 -2.99 13.46 -14.65
N SER A 170 -2.90 13.11 -13.36
CA SER A 170 -1.65 12.65 -12.74
C SER A 170 -1.12 11.40 -13.44
N ILE A 171 0.15 11.46 -13.83
CA ILE A 171 0.79 10.37 -14.59
C ILE A 171 1.14 9.21 -13.66
N VAL A 172 0.57 8.05 -13.94
CA VAL A 172 0.87 6.79 -13.24
C VAL A 172 2.18 6.20 -13.74
N LEU A 173 2.31 6.07 -15.05
CA LEU A 173 3.52 5.58 -15.67
C LEU A 173 3.71 6.17 -17.08
N ARG A 174 4.94 6.15 -17.55
CA ARG A 174 5.31 6.52 -18.90
C ARG A 174 6.29 5.48 -19.48
N ILE A 175 6.13 5.17 -20.76
CA ILE A 175 7.07 4.33 -21.51
C ILE A 175 8.02 5.27 -22.29
N ALA A 176 9.25 5.43 -21.80
CA ALA A 176 10.26 6.28 -22.44
C ALA A 176 11.14 5.48 -23.42
N GLU A 177 11.75 6.18 -24.36
CA GLU A 177 12.78 5.57 -25.22
C GLU A 177 14.02 5.18 -24.41
N LYS A 178 14.66 4.07 -24.81
CA LYS A 178 15.99 3.74 -24.29
C LYS A 178 16.99 4.78 -24.81
N ARG A 179 17.48 5.67 -23.97
CA ARG A 179 18.62 6.53 -24.30
C ARG A 179 19.85 5.63 -24.50
N ASN A 180 20.32 5.52 -25.75
CA ASN A 180 21.62 4.95 -25.99
C ASN A 180 22.69 5.89 -25.43
N ALA A 181 23.45 5.43 -24.43
CA ALA A 181 24.51 6.20 -23.76
C ALA A 181 25.73 6.52 -24.68
N ALA A 182 25.60 6.37 -26.00
CA ALA A 182 26.69 6.51 -26.97
C ALA A 182 26.78 7.90 -27.64
N ALA A 183 26.02 8.92 -27.16
CA ALA A 183 26.02 10.23 -27.87
C ALA A 183 26.63 11.38 -27.04
N GLN A 184 27.37 11.13 -25.97
CA GLN A 184 27.98 12.20 -25.16
C GLN A 184 29.48 12.37 -25.28
N ASP A 185 30.17 11.58 -26.13
CA ASP A 185 31.65 11.69 -26.31
C ASP A 185 32.13 12.45 -27.59
N THR A 186 31.23 13.11 -28.33
CA THR A 186 31.61 13.77 -29.58
C THR A 186 31.59 15.30 -29.55
N GLU A 187 31.26 15.94 -28.43
CA GLU A 187 31.23 17.42 -28.39
C GLU A 187 32.34 18.11 -27.56
N GLN A 188 33.31 17.37 -27.03
CA GLN A 188 34.46 17.94 -26.31
C GLN A 188 35.82 17.79 -27.04
N ALA A 189 35.84 17.49 -28.33
CA ALA A 189 37.08 17.39 -29.11
C ALA A 189 37.17 18.42 -30.26
N ALA A 190 36.50 19.57 -30.13
CA ALA A 190 36.62 20.66 -31.12
C ALA A 190 36.59 22.02 -30.41
N GLU A 191 37.65 22.33 -29.58
CA GLU A 191 38.17 23.66 -29.30
C GLU A 191 39.65 23.58 -28.98
#